data_54455a3c523b74e2f1804bff383ef7f6
#
_entry.id   54455a3c523b74e2f1804bff383ef7f6
#
_cell.length_a   1.000
_cell.length_b   1.000
_cell.length_c   1.000
_cell.angle_alpha   90.00
_cell.angle_beta   90.00
_cell.angle_gamma   90.00
#
_symmetry.space_group_name_H-M   'P 1'
#
loop_
_entity.id
_entity.type
_entity.pdbx_description
1 polymer ?
#
loop_
_entity_poly.entity_id
_entity_poly.type
_entity_poly.pdbx_seq_one_letter_code
_entity_poly.pdbx_strand_id
1 'polypeptide(L)'
;SLKPGSKMDEMKFDMCGAASVLGVMRAVVEMNLKVNLTVVVPTVENMPAHNASKPGDVVKSMSGQTVEILNTDAEGRLILCDALTYCEKFSPKVVIDIATLTGAVIIALGKHHSGLMANDQALADDLKEAGSNAMDTVWQLPLDEEYDELLKSNFADMANIGGREAGTVTAACFLSRFTKDYRWAHLDIAGTAWLGSSKKGATGRPVPLLTQYIMEQM
;
A
#
# COMPACT_ATOMS: atom_id res chain seq x y z
N SER A 1 9.92 14.37 9.59
CA SER A 1 10.64 13.44 10.46
C SER A 1 11.81 12.81 9.71
N LEU A 2 12.97 12.75 10.32
CA LEU A 2 14.12 12.05 9.75
C LEU A 2 14.26 10.69 10.41
N LYS A 3 14.43 9.64 9.60
CA LYS A 3 14.70 8.29 10.12
C LYS A 3 16.08 8.23 10.79
N PRO A 4 16.24 7.42 11.86
CA PRO A 4 17.57 7.12 12.40
C PRO A 4 18.48 6.54 11.32
N GLY A 5 19.79 6.85 11.36
CA GLY A 5 20.77 6.34 10.39
C GLY A 5 20.90 4.81 10.34
N SER A 6 20.49 4.11 11.42
CA SER A 6 20.46 2.65 11.44
C SER A 6 19.42 2.11 10.44
N LYS A 7 19.84 1.19 9.57
CA LYS A 7 19.02 0.58 8.51
C LYS A 7 18.55 1.52 7.40
N MET A 8 19.10 2.73 7.30
CA MET A 8 18.80 3.61 6.16
C MET A 8 19.16 2.97 4.81
N ASP A 9 20.19 2.12 4.77
CA ASP A 9 20.57 1.34 3.59
C ASP A 9 19.48 0.35 3.11
N GLU A 10 18.54 -0.02 3.98
CA GLU A 10 17.39 -0.85 3.63
C GLU A 10 16.26 -0.07 2.94
N MET A 11 16.29 1.26 2.99
CA MET A 11 15.29 2.11 2.31
C MET A 11 15.32 2.00 0.78
N LYS A 12 16.37 1.43 0.20
CA LYS A 12 16.37 0.99 -1.20
C LYS A 12 15.31 -0.07 -1.53
N PHE A 13 14.75 -0.76 -0.53
CA PHE A 13 13.65 -1.72 -0.69
C PHE A 13 12.27 -1.07 -0.58
N ASP A 14 12.20 0.20 -0.21
CA ASP A 14 10.92 0.91 -0.06
C ASP A 14 10.18 1.14 -1.40
N MET A 15 10.80 0.80 -2.51
CA MET A 15 10.22 0.76 -3.86
C MET A 15 9.71 -0.63 -4.28
N CYS A 16 9.65 -1.60 -3.38
CA CYS A 16 9.27 -2.98 -3.74
C CYS A 16 7.82 -3.12 -4.20
N GLY A 17 6.90 -2.24 -3.76
CA GLY A 17 5.54 -2.17 -4.31
C GLY A 17 5.56 -1.85 -5.80
N ALA A 18 6.28 -0.80 -6.21
CA ALA A 18 6.46 -0.43 -7.60
C ALA A 18 7.15 -1.54 -8.42
N ALA A 19 8.21 -2.14 -7.87
CA ALA A 19 8.87 -3.27 -8.53
C ALA A 19 7.94 -4.46 -8.74
N SER A 20 7.07 -4.74 -7.77
CA SER A 20 6.11 -5.86 -7.85
C SER A 20 5.09 -5.65 -8.97
N VAL A 21 4.50 -4.47 -9.11
CA VAL A 21 3.52 -4.21 -10.19
C VAL A 21 4.16 -4.28 -11.57
N LEU A 22 5.43 -3.86 -11.71
CA LEU A 22 6.19 -4.04 -12.96
C LEU A 22 6.50 -5.51 -13.21
N GLY A 23 6.80 -6.29 -12.16
CA GLY A 23 6.97 -7.74 -12.25
C GLY A 23 5.71 -8.46 -12.71
N VAL A 24 4.55 -8.08 -12.18
CA VAL A 24 3.24 -8.61 -12.61
C VAL A 24 2.96 -8.25 -14.07
N MET A 25 3.18 -7.00 -14.47
CA MET A 25 3.01 -6.58 -15.88
C MET A 25 3.87 -7.43 -16.80
N ARG A 26 5.12 -7.66 -16.43
CA ARG A 26 6.02 -8.53 -17.20
C ARG A 26 5.49 -9.96 -17.30
N ALA A 27 5.05 -10.55 -16.19
CA ALA A 27 4.48 -11.90 -16.18
C ALA A 27 3.24 -11.99 -17.08
N VAL A 28 2.32 -11.04 -16.99
CA VAL A 28 1.11 -10.99 -17.84
C VAL A 28 1.46 -10.95 -19.32
N VAL A 29 2.45 -10.14 -19.71
CA VAL A 29 2.90 -10.03 -21.10
C VAL A 29 3.58 -11.32 -21.58
N GLU A 30 4.53 -11.86 -20.80
CA GLU A 30 5.27 -13.07 -21.16
C GLU A 30 4.37 -14.31 -21.24
N MET A 31 3.36 -14.41 -20.38
CA MET A 31 2.36 -15.47 -20.37
C MET A 31 1.23 -15.24 -21.38
N ASN A 32 1.21 -14.09 -22.07
CA ASN A 32 0.18 -13.71 -23.05
C ASN A 32 -1.27 -13.79 -22.48
N LEU A 33 -1.44 -13.37 -21.21
CA LEU A 33 -2.74 -13.38 -20.54
C LEU A 33 -3.68 -12.32 -21.16
N LYS A 34 -4.95 -12.69 -21.37
CA LYS A 34 -5.94 -11.82 -22.02
C LYS A 34 -6.69 -10.98 -21.00
N VAL A 35 -6.01 -10.00 -20.44
CA VAL A 35 -6.53 -9.09 -19.42
C VAL A 35 -6.21 -7.63 -19.77
N ASN A 36 -7.11 -6.71 -19.40
CA ASN A 36 -6.84 -5.29 -19.45
C ASN A 36 -6.17 -4.90 -18.11
N LEU A 37 -4.86 -4.81 -18.11
CA LEU A 37 -4.06 -4.45 -16.93
C LEU A 37 -3.47 -3.05 -17.10
N THR A 38 -3.73 -2.18 -16.13
CA THR A 38 -3.08 -0.87 -16.00
C THR A 38 -2.23 -0.87 -14.74
N VAL A 39 -1.00 -0.40 -14.85
CA VAL A 39 -0.09 -0.21 -13.71
C VAL A 39 0.13 1.28 -13.50
N VAL A 40 -0.09 1.75 -12.28
CA VAL A 40 0.15 3.13 -11.85
C VAL A 40 1.22 3.13 -10.78
N VAL A 41 2.31 3.87 -11.00
CA VAL A 41 3.43 3.97 -10.06
C VAL A 41 3.64 5.45 -9.71
N PRO A 42 3.16 5.92 -8.55
CA PRO A 42 3.50 7.27 -8.09
C PRO A 42 4.99 7.32 -7.70
N THR A 43 5.69 8.31 -8.23
CA THR A 43 7.13 8.49 -7.99
C THR A 43 7.42 9.95 -7.66
N VAL A 44 8.00 10.20 -6.51
CA VAL A 44 8.31 11.54 -6.00
C VAL A 44 9.68 11.59 -5.34
N GLU A 45 10.27 12.78 -5.26
CA GLU A 45 11.43 13.01 -4.42
C GLU A 45 11.03 12.95 -2.93
N ASN A 46 11.82 12.24 -2.14
CA ASN A 46 11.62 12.10 -0.69
C ASN A 46 12.93 12.43 0.05
N MET A 47 13.34 13.69 -0.02
CA MET A 47 14.58 14.18 0.57
C MET A 47 14.31 15.39 1.48
N PRO A 48 15.09 15.55 2.55
CA PRO A 48 15.07 16.78 3.35
C PRO A 48 15.43 17.98 2.47
N ALA A 49 14.56 18.98 2.43
CA ALA A 49 14.76 20.20 1.65
C ALA A 49 14.04 21.38 2.32
N HIS A 50 14.40 22.61 1.93
CA HIS A 50 13.78 23.82 2.48
C HIS A 50 12.28 23.95 2.13
N ASN A 51 11.84 23.30 1.06
CA ASN A 51 10.44 23.25 0.61
C ASN A 51 9.75 21.90 0.88
N ALA A 52 10.40 21.00 1.64
CA ALA A 52 9.78 19.75 2.05
C ALA A 52 8.60 20.00 3.01
N SER A 53 7.61 19.10 2.98
CA SER A 53 6.51 19.14 3.92
C SER A 53 7.00 18.95 5.36
N LYS A 54 6.29 19.57 6.29
CA LYS A 54 6.62 19.56 7.72
C LYS A 54 5.38 19.23 8.56
N PRO A 55 5.54 18.72 9.78
CA PRO A 55 4.42 18.48 10.67
C PRO A 55 3.61 19.75 10.91
N GLY A 56 2.27 19.63 10.83
CA GLY A 56 1.31 20.72 10.90
C GLY A 56 0.93 21.33 9.55
N ASP A 57 1.55 20.95 8.46
CA ASP A 57 1.09 21.34 7.13
C ASP A 57 -0.24 20.67 6.80
N VAL A 58 -1.13 21.41 6.13
CA VAL A 58 -2.37 20.89 5.56
C VAL A 58 -2.25 20.92 4.04
N VAL A 59 -2.40 19.76 3.43
CA VAL A 59 -2.33 19.60 1.99
C VAL A 59 -3.67 19.17 1.41
N LYS A 60 -3.91 19.47 0.15
CA LYS A 60 -5.11 19.05 -0.57
C LYS A 60 -4.77 17.94 -1.55
N SER A 61 -5.44 16.81 -1.42
CA SER A 61 -5.30 15.66 -2.33
C SER A 61 -5.97 15.91 -3.69
N MET A 62 -5.69 15.02 -4.65
CA MET A 62 -6.33 15.04 -5.97
C MET A 62 -7.86 14.89 -5.89
N SER A 63 -8.38 14.18 -4.91
CA SER A 63 -9.82 14.03 -4.67
C SER A 63 -10.48 15.30 -4.12
N GLY A 64 -9.67 16.28 -3.70
CA GLY A 64 -10.14 17.50 -3.06
C GLY A 64 -10.18 17.44 -1.53
N GLN A 65 -10.06 16.28 -0.92
CA GLN A 65 -9.97 16.11 0.53
C GLN A 65 -8.68 16.73 1.06
N THR A 66 -8.74 17.35 2.23
CA THR A 66 -7.59 17.95 2.92
C THR A 66 -7.01 17.00 3.94
N VAL A 67 -5.69 16.99 4.07
CA VAL A 67 -4.95 16.11 4.98
C VAL A 67 -3.99 16.92 5.83
N GLU A 68 -4.10 16.80 7.15
CA GLU A 68 -3.12 17.33 8.10
C GLU A 68 -1.96 16.36 8.22
N ILE A 69 -0.74 16.83 7.97
CA ILE A 69 0.49 16.05 8.09
C ILE A 69 0.97 16.12 9.54
N LEU A 70 0.70 15.10 10.34
CA LEU A 70 1.19 14.98 11.70
C LEU A 70 2.57 14.31 11.77
N ASN A 71 2.85 13.41 10.82
CA ASN A 71 4.14 12.72 10.71
C ASN A 71 4.59 12.68 9.24
N THR A 72 5.71 13.30 8.94
CA THR A 72 6.27 13.32 7.58
C THR A 72 6.93 12.00 7.16
N ASP A 73 7.11 11.03 8.06
CA ASP A 73 7.54 9.65 7.76
C ASP A 73 6.33 8.75 7.37
N ALA A 74 5.15 9.31 7.26
CA ALA A 74 3.94 8.66 6.72
C ALA A 74 3.55 9.30 5.37
N GLU A 75 4.53 9.49 4.50
CA GLU A 75 4.40 10.15 3.18
C GLU A 75 3.88 9.20 2.11
N GLY A 76 4.17 7.89 2.21
CA GLY A 76 3.77 6.90 1.21
C GLY A 76 2.27 6.86 0.95
N ARG A 77 1.46 6.95 2.00
CA ARG A 77 -0.01 7.02 1.87
C ARG A 77 -0.49 8.31 1.21
N LEU A 78 0.26 9.41 1.32
CA LEU A 78 -0.08 10.69 0.68
C LEU A 78 0.07 10.63 -0.84
N ILE A 79 1.10 9.96 -1.35
CA ILE A 79 1.24 9.78 -2.81
C ILE A 79 0.30 8.69 -3.33
N LEU A 80 0.02 7.65 -2.52
CA LEU A 80 -0.93 6.59 -2.88
C LEU A 80 -2.36 7.11 -3.01
N CYS A 81 -2.81 8.02 -2.13
CA CYS A 81 -4.18 8.53 -2.20
C CYS A 81 -4.46 9.26 -3.53
N ASP A 82 -3.49 9.97 -4.06
CA ASP A 82 -3.60 10.62 -5.37
C ASP A 82 -3.56 9.61 -6.50
N ALA A 83 -2.70 8.58 -6.40
CA ALA A 83 -2.66 7.50 -7.38
C ALA A 83 -3.98 6.70 -7.42
N LEU A 84 -4.59 6.43 -6.26
CA LEU A 84 -5.89 5.76 -6.15
C LEU A 84 -7.01 6.58 -6.79
N THR A 85 -7.08 7.88 -6.50
CA THR A 85 -8.00 8.81 -7.16
C THR A 85 -7.76 8.85 -8.68
N TYR A 86 -6.49 8.85 -9.11
CA TYR A 86 -6.15 8.83 -10.53
C TYR A 86 -6.62 7.56 -11.24
N CYS A 87 -6.68 6.42 -10.54
CA CYS A 87 -7.13 5.14 -11.11
C CYS A 87 -8.59 5.19 -11.59
N GLU A 88 -9.45 6.04 -11.03
CA GLU A 88 -10.85 6.22 -11.45
C GLU A 88 -10.99 6.52 -12.95
N LYS A 89 -10.02 7.20 -13.55
CA LYS A 89 -9.99 7.52 -14.99
C LYS A 89 -10.03 6.29 -15.90
N PHE A 90 -9.64 5.15 -15.40
CA PHE A 90 -9.62 3.89 -16.16
C PHE A 90 -10.89 3.05 -15.97
N SER A 91 -11.84 3.51 -15.14
CA SER A 91 -13.05 2.77 -14.77
C SER A 91 -12.74 1.30 -14.37
N PRO A 92 -11.86 1.09 -13.39
CA PRO A 92 -11.35 -0.23 -13.06
C PRO A 92 -12.45 -1.10 -12.42
N LYS A 93 -12.44 -2.41 -12.71
CA LYS A 93 -13.26 -3.38 -11.98
C LYS A 93 -12.71 -3.63 -10.57
N VAL A 94 -11.39 -3.65 -10.46
CA VAL A 94 -10.65 -3.89 -9.23
C VAL A 94 -9.38 -3.04 -9.25
N VAL A 95 -9.02 -2.47 -8.11
CA VAL A 95 -7.71 -1.86 -7.87
C VAL A 95 -7.05 -2.58 -6.70
N ILE A 96 -5.81 -2.99 -6.88
CA ILE A 96 -4.97 -3.56 -5.82
C ILE A 96 -3.74 -2.68 -5.70
N ASP A 97 -3.57 -1.99 -4.59
CA ASP A 97 -2.35 -1.25 -4.32
C ASP A 97 -1.40 -2.04 -3.42
N ILE A 98 -0.12 -1.84 -3.64
CA ILE A 98 0.95 -2.59 -2.99
C ILE A 98 2.02 -1.63 -2.52
N ALA A 99 2.30 -1.62 -1.22
CA ALA A 99 3.34 -0.78 -0.67
C ALA A 99 4.04 -1.42 0.54
N THR A 100 5.30 -1.08 0.72
CA THR A 100 6.06 -1.30 1.96
C THR A 100 5.68 -0.22 2.97
N LEU A 101 4.37 -0.18 3.33
CA LEU A 101 3.76 1.03 3.86
C LEU A 101 4.05 1.26 5.34
N THR A 102 4.02 0.19 6.16
CA THR A 102 4.09 0.40 7.60
C THR A 102 5.05 -0.57 8.31
N GLY A 103 5.78 -0.03 9.28
CA GLY A 103 6.47 -0.87 10.25
C GLY A 103 5.51 -1.66 11.16
N ALA A 104 4.27 -1.20 11.28
CA ALA A 104 3.24 -1.83 12.11
C ALA A 104 2.84 -3.22 11.58
N VAL A 105 2.79 -3.45 10.29
CA VAL A 105 2.51 -4.77 9.72
C VAL A 105 3.61 -5.78 10.07
N ILE A 106 4.87 -5.35 10.18
CA ILE A 106 5.98 -6.21 10.60
C ILE A 106 5.80 -6.66 12.04
N ILE A 107 5.29 -5.78 12.91
CA ILE A 107 5.00 -6.09 14.31
C ILE A 107 3.82 -7.06 14.41
N ALA A 108 2.78 -6.86 13.59
CA ALA A 108 1.57 -7.67 13.61
C ALA A 108 1.77 -9.07 13.02
N LEU A 109 2.40 -9.18 11.84
CA LEU A 109 2.45 -10.40 11.03
C LEU A 109 3.87 -10.95 10.81
N GLY A 110 4.89 -10.23 11.26
CA GLY A 110 6.28 -10.63 11.04
C GLY A 110 6.68 -10.59 9.57
N LYS A 111 7.27 -11.70 9.08
CA LYS A 111 7.83 -11.80 7.72
C LYS A 111 7.20 -12.92 6.89
N HIS A 112 6.07 -13.46 7.33
CA HIS A 112 5.48 -14.65 6.70
C HIS A 112 4.28 -14.28 5.82
N HIS A 113 3.40 -13.42 6.30
CA HIS A 113 2.21 -12.97 5.58
C HIS A 113 2.32 -11.48 5.27
N SER A 114 1.88 -11.07 4.07
CA SER A 114 1.62 -9.66 3.79
C SER A 114 0.28 -9.26 4.42
N GLY A 115 0.15 -8.02 4.85
CA GLY A 115 -1.12 -7.50 5.35
C GLY A 115 -2.09 -7.27 4.19
N LEU A 116 -3.34 -7.69 4.34
CA LEU A 116 -4.42 -7.48 3.38
C LEU A 116 -5.54 -6.71 4.06
N MET A 117 -5.95 -5.59 3.50
CA MET A 117 -7.18 -4.87 3.84
C MET A 117 -7.97 -4.62 2.56
N ALA A 118 -9.31 -4.72 2.61
CA ALA A 118 -10.13 -4.58 1.43
C ALA A 118 -11.51 -4.00 1.77
N ASN A 119 -12.10 -3.25 0.83
CA ASN A 119 -13.46 -2.74 0.93
C ASN A 119 -14.51 -3.73 0.37
N ASP A 120 -14.08 -4.88 -0.14
CA ASP A 120 -14.91 -5.92 -0.72
C ASP A 120 -14.44 -7.30 -0.22
N GLN A 121 -15.32 -8.04 0.47
CA GLN A 121 -14.94 -9.32 1.09
C GLN A 121 -14.65 -10.41 0.05
N ALA A 122 -15.37 -10.41 -1.07
CA ALA A 122 -15.13 -11.40 -2.13
C ALA A 122 -13.72 -11.19 -2.74
N LEU A 123 -13.31 -9.95 -2.95
CA LEU A 123 -11.94 -9.64 -3.40
C LEU A 123 -10.89 -10.10 -2.38
N ALA A 124 -11.16 -9.91 -1.09
CA ALA A 124 -10.25 -10.38 -0.04
C ALA A 124 -10.14 -11.91 -0.03
N ASP A 125 -11.25 -12.61 -0.22
CA ASP A 125 -11.27 -14.07 -0.27
C ASP A 125 -10.54 -14.60 -1.52
N ASP A 126 -10.77 -14.02 -2.68
CA ASP A 126 -10.05 -14.32 -3.93
C ASP A 126 -8.54 -14.16 -3.76
N LEU A 127 -8.09 -13.06 -3.13
CA LEU A 127 -6.65 -12.80 -2.90
C LEU A 127 -6.04 -13.76 -1.88
N LYS A 128 -6.79 -14.19 -0.86
CA LYS A 128 -6.32 -15.21 0.10
C LYS A 128 -6.16 -16.57 -0.58
N GLU A 129 -7.10 -16.95 -1.43
CA GLU A 129 -7.06 -18.19 -2.20
C GLU A 129 -5.89 -18.19 -3.17
N ALA A 130 -5.76 -17.15 -4.00
CA ALA A 130 -4.65 -16.98 -4.94
C ALA A 130 -3.29 -17.01 -4.23
N GLY A 131 -3.19 -16.32 -3.08
CA GLY A 131 -1.97 -16.32 -2.26
C GLY A 131 -1.63 -17.69 -1.69
N SER A 132 -2.63 -18.48 -1.31
CA SER A 132 -2.44 -19.86 -0.87
C SER A 132 -1.95 -20.76 -2.02
N ASN A 133 -2.58 -20.64 -3.19
CA ASN A 133 -2.24 -21.41 -4.38
C ASN A 133 -0.82 -21.09 -4.89
N ALA A 134 -0.42 -19.82 -4.80
CA ALA A 134 0.91 -19.35 -5.20
C ALA A 134 2.00 -19.51 -4.10
N MET A 135 1.66 -20.01 -2.90
CA MET A 135 2.53 -20.02 -1.72
C MET A 135 3.09 -18.63 -1.37
N ASP A 136 2.33 -17.59 -1.65
CA ASP A 136 2.64 -16.17 -1.38
C ASP A 136 1.50 -15.55 -0.57
N THR A 137 1.41 -15.97 0.68
CA THR A 137 0.23 -15.81 1.52
C THR A 137 0.05 -14.39 2.07
N VAL A 138 -1.22 -14.02 2.24
CA VAL A 138 -1.66 -12.79 2.91
C VAL A 138 -2.48 -13.12 4.16
N TRP A 139 -2.61 -12.15 5.05
CA TRP A 139 -3.51 -12.23 6.20
C TRP A 139 -4.39 -11.00 6.24
N GLN A 140 -5.71 -11.22 6.25
CA GLN A 140 -6.67 -10.12 6.27
C GLN A 140 -6.73 -9.49 7.65
N LEU A 141 -6.63 -8.17 7.68
CA LEU A 141 -6.79 -7.30 8.84
C LEU A 141 -8.08 -6.49 8.69
N PRO A 142 -8.67 -6.00 9.81
CA PRO A 142 -9.93 -5.27 9.78
C PRO A 142 -9.82 -3.94 9.02
N LEU A 143 -10.98 -3.45 8.55
CA LEU A 143 -11.15 -2.13 7.95
C LEU A 143 -12.45 -1.52 8.50
N ASP A 144 -12.53 -1.37 9.83
CA ASP A 144 -13.74 -0.96 10.53
C ASP A 144 -13.73 0.56 10.80
N GLU A 145 -14.92 1.13 10.96
CA GLU A 145 -15.13 2.57 11.15
C GLU A 145 -14.46 3.10 12.42
N GLU A 146 -14.35 2.29 13.47
CA GLU A 146 -13.69 2.65 14.71
C GLU A 146 -12.21 3.00 14.53
N TYR A 147 -11.53 2.36 13.56
CA TYR A 147 -10.15 2.71 13.21
C TYR A 147 -10.05 3.96 12.34
N ASP A 148 -11.05 4.21 11.49
CA ASP A 148 -11.12 5.44 10.69
C ASP A 148 -11.31 6.68 11.56
N GLU A 149 -12.06 6.56 12.67
CA GLU A 149 -12.23 7.61 13.67
C GLU A 149 -10.89 8.12 14.26
N LEU A 150 -9.85 7.29 14.28
CA LEU A 150 -8.51 7.68 14.76
C LEU A 150 -7.80 8.66 13.81
N LEU A 151 -8.31 8.83 12.59
CA LEU A 151 -7.75 9.76 11.59
C LEU A 151 -8.35 11.16 11.67
N LYS A 152 -9.21 11.45 12.65
CA LYS A 152 -9.82 12.79 12.80
C LYS A 152 -8.76 13.86 12.98
N SER A 153 -8.96 15.00 12.32
CA SER A 153 -8.17 16.21 12.45
C SER A 153 -9.08 17.37 12.86
N ASN A 154 -8.55 18.31 13.61
CA ASN A 154 -9.24 19.57 13.91
C ASN A 154 -9.03 20.64 12.82
N PHE A 155 -8.13 20.40 11.86
CA PHE A 155 -7.68 21.41 10.88
C PHE A 155 -7.87 20.99 9.43
N ALA A 156 -8.21 19.71 9.20
CA ALA A 156 -8.40 19.13 7.88
C ALA A 156 -9.51 18.07 7.91
N ASP A 157 -9.87 17.52 6.76
CA ASP A 157 -10.84 16.41 6.69
C ASP A 157 -10.31 15.15 7.39
N MET A 158 -8.97 14.98 7.44
CA MET A 158 -8.31 13.89 8.15
C MET A 158 -6.85 14.22 8.45
N ALA A 159 -6.26 13.45 9.39
CA ALA A 159 -4.82 13.41 9.61
C ALA A 159 -4.18 12.27 8.80
N ASN A 160 -2.88 12.39 8.50
CA ASN A 160 -2.16 11.32 7.78
C ASN A 160 -1.78 10.12 8.64
N ILE A 161 -1.96 10.18 9.97
CA ILE A 161 -1.74 9.07 10.90
C ILE A 161 -2.85 9.01 11.96
N GLY A 162 -3.17 7.80 12.43
CA GLY A 162 -4.12 7.55 13.53
C GLY A 162 -3.46 7.21 14.88
N GLY A 163 -2.18 7.56 15.05
CA GLY A 163 -1.42 7.20 16.24
C GLY A 163 -0.53 5.97 16.04
N ARG A 164 -0.06 5.39 17.15
CA ARG A 164 0.86 4.24 17.12
C ARG A 164 0.14 2.90 16.99
N GLU A 165 -1.02 2.78 17.65
CA GLU A 165 -1.80 1.54 17.68
C GLU A 165 -2.46 1.29 16.34
N ALA A 166 -2.60 0.03 15.98
CA ALA A 166 -3.22 -0.41 14.73
C ALA A 166 -2.67 0.30 13.46
N GLY A 167 -1.39 0.68 13.43
CA GLY A 167 -0.83 1.58 12.43
C GLY A 167 -0.99 1.12 10.98
N THR A 168 -0.98 -0.20 10.69
CA THR A 168 -1.25 -0.73 9.35
C THR A 168 -2.75 -0.64 8.99
N VAL A 169 -3.63 -0.83 9.96
CA VAL A 169 -5.09 -0.72 9.79
C VAL A 169 -5.49 0.73 9.55
N THR A 170 -5.00 1.68 10.39
CA THR A 170 -5.30 3.11 10.19
C THR A 170 -4.71 3.64 8.88
N ALA A 171 -3.57 3.10 8.42
CA ALA A 171 -3.04 3.42 7.09
C ALA A 171 -3.99 2.98 5.97
N ALA A 172 -4.56 1.78 6.07
CA ALA A 172 -5.55 1.29 5.12
C ALA A 172 -6.87 2.06 5.21
N CYS A 173 -7.34 2.43 6.41
CA CYS A 173 -8.50 3.32 6.58
C CYS A 173 -8.28 4.67 5.88
N PHE A 174 -7.08 5.25 5.99
CA PHE A 174 -6.73 6.45 5.24
C PHE A 174 -6.90 6.24 3.74
N LEU A 175 -6.33 5.16 3.17
CA LEU A 175 -6.41 4.86 1.74
C LEU A 175 -7.84 4.58 1.28
N SER A 176 -8.66 3.90 2.11
CA SER A 176 -10.04 3.53 1.78
C SER A 176 -10.94 4.74 1.50
N ARG A 177 -10.60 5.91 2.05
CA ARG A 177 -11.33 7.16 1.79
C ARG A 177 -11.24 7.63 0.33
N PHE A 178 -10.27 7.08 -0.43
CA PHE A 178 -10.01 7.42 -1.83
C PHE A 178 -10.36 6.29 -2.81
N THR A 179 -11.10 5.26 -2.36
CA THR A 179 -11.38 4.05 -3.14
C THR A 179 -12.85 3.65 -3.14
N LYS A 180 -13.75 4.62 -2.94
CA LYS A 180 -15.20 4.36 -2.76
C LYS A 180 -15.91 3.92 -4.04
N ASP A 181 -15.36 4.22 -5.21
CA ASP A 181 -16.03 4.05 -6.50
C ASP A 181 -15.67 2.73 -7.20
N TYR A 182 -14.83 1.88 -6.56
CA TYR A 182 -14.42 0.59 -7.10
C TYR A 182 -14.06 -0.42 -6.00
N ARG A 183 -14.02 -1.69 -6.35
CA ARG A 183 -13.51 -2.77 -5.47
C ARG A 183 -12.02 -2.58 -5.28
N TRP A 184 -11.58 -2.53 -4.02
CA TRP A 184 -10.21 -2.22 -3.69
C TRP A 184 -9.64 -3.14 -2.61
N ALA A 185 -8.35 -3.44 -2.76
CA ALA A 185 -7.54 -4.08 -1.74
C ALA A 185 -6.17 -3.41 -1.62
N HIS A 186 -5.67 -3.32 -0.39
CA HIS A 186 -4.32 -2.89 -0.05
C HIS A 186 -3.49 -4.06 0.42
N LEU A 187 -2.27 -4.20 -0.10
CA LEU A 187 -1.27 -5.14 0.36
C LEU A 187 -0.11 -4.40 1.02
N ASP A 188 -0.04 -4.44 2.36
CA ASP A 188 1.13 -3.94 3.08
C ASP A 188 2.21 -5.02 3.12
N ILE A 189 3.25 -4.83 2.33
CA ILE A 189 4.32 -5.81 2.12
C ILE A 189 5.62 -5.48 2.87
N ALA A 190 5.61 -4.54 3.80
CA ALA A 190 6.82 -4.13 4.52
C ALA A 190 7.50 -5.29 5.28
N GLY A 191 6.74 -6.31 5.69
CA GLY A 191 7.29 -7.52 6.33
C GLY A 191 7.84 -8.57 5.36
N THR A 192 7.36 -8.59 4.11
CA THR A 192 7.60 -9.70 3.17
C THR A 192 8.44 -9.33 1.95
N ALA A 193 8.57 -8.04 1.64
CA ALA A 193 9.20 -7.55 0.42
C ALA A 193 10.71 -7.77 0.35
N TRP A 194 11.40 -7.88 1.49
CA TRP A 194 12.86 -8.12 1.53
C TRP A 194 13.29 -8.96 2.73
N LEU A 195 14.44 -9.56 2.59
CA LEU A 195 15.16 -10.27 3.65
C LEU A 195 16.27 -9.38 4.19
N GLY A 196 16.43 -9.37 5.52
CA GLY A 196 17.55 -8.70 6.21
C GLY A 196 18.72 -9.63 6.47
N SER A 197 19.72 -9.13 7.21
CA SER A 197 20.92 -9.85 7.63
C SER A 197 21.80 -10.37 6.47
N SER A 198 22.38 -11.55 6.60
CA SER A 198 23.30 -12.15 5.61
C SER A 198 22.65 -12.50 4.27
N LYS A 199 21.31 -12.59 4.21
CA LYS A 199 20.54 -12.86 3.00
C LYS A 199 19.83 -11.60 2.47
N LYS A 200 20.37 -10.43 2.75
CA LYS A 200 19.77 -9.15 2.37
C LYS A 200 19.46 -9.10 0.86
N GLY A 201 18.18 -8.89 0.52
CA GLY A 201 17.71 -8.80 -0.86
C GLY A 201 16.19 -8.77 -0.94
N ALA A 202 15.65 -8.29 -2.06
CA ALA A 202 14.22 -8.33 -2.34
C ALA A 202 13.75 -9.77 -2.57
N THR A 203 12.50 -10.06 -2.18
CA THR A 203 11.91 -11.40 -2.32
C THR A 203 11.14 -11.59 -3.63
N GLY A 204 10.71 -10.49 -4.26
CA GLY A 204 9.80 -10.51 -5.39
C GLY A 204 8.32 -10.68 -5.01
N ARG A 205 7.99 -10.80 -3.72
CA ARG A 205 6.60 -10.83 -3.25
C ARG A 205 5.97 -9.45 -3.37
N PRO A 206 4.68 -9.33 -3.77
CA PRO A 206 3.70 -10.40 -4.00
C PRO A 206 3.45 -10.70 -5.51
N VAL A 207 4.48 -10.71 -6.36
CA VAL A 207 4.31 -11.02 -7.80
C VAL A 207 3.64 -12.38 -8.04
N PRO A 208 4.01 -13.48 -7.34
CA PRO A 208 3.35 -14.77 -7.51
C PRO A 208 1.86 -14.71 -7.17
N LEU A 209 1.48 -14.14 -6.04
CA LEU A 209 0.09 -13.97 -5.61
C LEU A 209 -0.73 -13.23 -6.68
N LEU A 210 -0.25 -12.07 -7.11
CA LEU A 210 -0.99 -11.20 -8.03
C LEU A 210 -1.11 -11.82 -9.43
N THR A 211 -0.07 -12.51 -9.89
CA THR A 211 -0.13 -13.23 -11.17
C THR A 211 -1.15 -14.37 -11.09
N GLN A 212 -1.15 -15.12 -9.98
CA GLN A 212 -2.12 -16.20 -9.74
C GLN A 212 -3.55 -15.65 -9.70
N TYR A 213 -3.78 -14.56 -8.95
CA TYR A 213 -5.07 -13.88 -8.89
C TYR A 213 -5.57 -13.51 -10.30
N ILE A 214 -4.72 -12.90 -11.13
CA ILE A 214 -5.10 -12.51 -12.49
C ILE A 214 -5.49 -13.74 -13.32
N MET A 215 -4.75 -14.85 -13.21
CA MET A 215 -5.08 -16.08 -13.93
C MET A 215 -6.42 -16.68 -13.50
N GLU A 216 -6.78 -16.58 -12.24
CA GLU A 216 -8.04 -17.10 -11.70
C GLU A 216 -9.26 -16.21 -12.06
N GLN A 217 -9.03 -14.98 -12.52
CA GLN A 217 -10.09 -14.08 -13.01
C GLN A 217 -10.37 -14.18 -14.51
N MET A 218 -9.68 -15.05 -15.23
CA MET A 218 -9.84 -15.29 -16.67
C MET A 218 -10.86 -16.40 -16.95
#